data_656ac5f7a91744cdd25f1da905bec663
#
_entry.id   656ac5f7a91744cdd25f1da905bec663
#
_cell.length_a   1.000
_cell.length_b   1.000
_cell.length_c   1.000
_cell.angle_alpha   90.00
_cell.angle_beta   90.00
_cell.angle_gamma   90.00
#
_symmetry.space_group_name_H-M   'P 1'
#
loop_
_entity.id
_entity.type
_entity.pdbx_description
1 polymer ?
#
loop_
_entity_poly.entity_id
_entity_poly.type
_entity_poly.pdbx_seq_one_letter_code
_entity_poly.pdbx_strand_id
1 'polypeptide(L)'
;MCAKHDMPYGKPEPMNKSNWALHGTKSSTWTKDQRRAFDNFFGFAQVKVRTLRPDIVPLHGIKAHGKLHFPIMETWTQTTLFSEEIKLGLEEGQYEYIVGDAIQFQRGKILKEFMSDGFKKKAEAKSQNQAALAQVWKIIINSGYGFFGLRTQDRDGIEIHELGSPRVLLDDEQIISEADFKNYTIIRKKKNLPIEDFNVGVASAVTAWARMRLFRLIRAIHKHGGKVAYVDTDSVKCNIDVLNTPALRKEFMWDGTGDELGSLKNECNEEMEKAVKKAKKAAEKSGDYTNYNKVKKDHDHHMKVEKGSLHFDSLITYQAKFYSCEKTLLSGKKLDMSKCKGHNGKKMKHDDFEDETGSSFTKVKMKQFLKPKSGMVSESDPWSITLKSINKTFNRLRKYKFDRKTKRWVDNGVAYTKGRVDSRGYVTPNII
;
A
#
# COMPACT_ATOMS: atom_id res chain seq x y z
N MET A 1 8.37 7.03 5.81
CA MET A 1 9.33 6.06 6.32
C MET A 1 10.76 6.44 5.96
N CYS A 2 11.14 6.58 4.70
CA CYS A 2 12.51 6.87 4.28
C CYS A 2 13.18 8.11 4.90
N ALA A 3 12.42 9.15 5.23
CA ALA A 3 12.96 10.37 5.86
C ALA A 3 13.11 10.26 7.38
N LYS A 4 12.38 9.36 8.02
CA LYS A 4 12.31 9.25 9.48
C LYS A 4 13.17 8.13 10.04
N HIS A 5 13.43 7.08 9.28
CA HIS A 5 14.14 5.88 9.71
C HIS A 5 15.45 5.68 8.96
N ASP A 6 16.35 4.94 9.58
CA ASP A 6 17.61 4.54 8.96
C ASP A 6 17.35 3.51 7.86
N MET A 7 18.12 3.62 6.79
CA MET A 7 18.11 2.72 5.64
C MET A 7 19.44 1.98 5.55
N PRO A 8 19.44 0.74 5.04
CA PRO A 8 20.68 0.00 4.79
C PRO A 8 21.45 0.64 3.63
N TYR A 9 22.73 0.90 3.85
CA TYR A 9 23.62 1.42 2.81
C TYR A 9 25.04 0.84 2.94
N GLY A 10 25.91 1.17 1.99
CA GLY A 10 27.28 0.68 1.93
C GLY A 10 27.37 -0.76 1.43
N LYS A 11 28.58 -1.31 1.49
CA LYS A 11 28.86 -2.68 1.06
C LYS A 11 28.22 -3.67 2.04
N PRO A 12 27.43 -4.65 1.56
CA PRO A 12 26.86 -5.67 2.41
C PRO A 12 27.95 -6.62 2.95
N GLU A 13 27.85 -6.96 4.23
CA GLU A 13 28.74 -7.91 4.91
C GLU A 13 27.99 -9.21 5.18
N PRO A 14 28.40 -10.34 4.59
CA PRO A 14 27.77 -11.64 4.86
C PRO A 14 28.07 -12.11 6.28
N MET A 15 27.02 -12.55 6.97
CA MET A 15 27.06 -13.14 8.30
C MET A 15 26.58 -14.59 8.20
N ASN A 16 27.42 -15.54 8.60
CA ASN A 16 27.15 -16.97 8.49
C ASN A 16 27.68 -17.74 9.73
N LYS A 17 27.61 -19.05 9.68
CA LYS A 17 28.02 -19.93 10.80
C LYS A 17 29.46 -19.67 11.29
N SER A 18 30.38 -19.24 10.41
CA SER A 18 31.78 -19.04 10.77
C SER A 18 32.07 -17.71 11.46
N ASN A 19 31.25 -16.70 11.26
CA ASN A 19 31.52 -15.32 11.74
C ASN A 19 30.35 -14.70 12.55
N TRP A 20 29.26 -15.44 12.76
CA TRP A 20 28.13 -14.94 13.54
C TRP A 20 27.67 -15.88 14.64
N ALA A 21 27.94 -15.50 15.89
CA ALA A 21 27.61 -16.30 17.07
C ALA A 21 26.10 -16.60 17.26
N LEU A 22 25.24 -15.87 16.55
CA LEU A 22 23.78 -16.08 16.59
C LEU A 22 23.29 -17.12 15.57
N HIS A 23 24.13 -17.53 14.63
CA HIS A 23 23.74 -18.50 13.61
C HIS A 23 23.34 -19.85 14.21
N GLY A 24 22.15 -20.33 13.85
CA GLY A 24 21.57 -21.58 14.36
C GLY A 24 20.97 -21.48 15.77
N THR A 25 21.08 -20.33 16.43
CA THR A 25 20.58 -20.15 17.80
C THR A 25 19.11 -19.75 17.84
N LYS A 26 18.45 -20.10 18.92
CA LYS A 26 17.03 -19.87 19.18
C LYS A 26 16.85 -18.63 20.05
N SER A 27 15.98 -17.71 19.66
CA SER A 27 15.84 -16.41 20.35
C SER A 27 15.40 -16.52 21.81
N SER A 28 14.68 -17.59 22.18
CA SER A 28 14.27 -17.87 23.57
C SER A 28 15.43 -18.30 24.48
N THR A 29 16.55 -18.73 23.91
CA THR A 29 17.73 -19.20 24.66
C THR A 29 18.91 -18.23 24.60
N TRP A 30 18.73 -17.05 24.01
CA TRP A 30 19.82 -16.07 23.91
C TRP A 30 20.29 -15.56 25.27
N THR A 31 21.59 -15.55 25.44
CA THR A 31 22.26 -14.84 26.53
C THR A 31 22.08 -13.34 26.39
N LYS A 32 22.41 -12.58 27.45
CA LYS A 32 22.41 -11.10 27.39
C LYS A 32 23.33 -10.55 26.27
N ASP A 33 24.50 -11.15 26.10
CA ASP A 33 25.46 -10.73 25.09
C ASP A 33 24.96 -11.06 23.67
N GLN A 34 24.34 -12.20 23.47
CA GLN A 34 23.71 -12.57 22.21
C GLN A 34 22.55 -11.63 21.87
N ARG A 35 21.75 -11.29 22.87
CA ARG A 35 20.68 -10.29 22.69
C ARG A 35 21.25 -8.95 22.29
N ARG A 36 22.28 -8.45 23.00
CA ARG A 36 22.96 -7.19 22.69
C ARG A 36 23.60 -7.20 21.29
N ALA A 37 24.20 -8.32 20.89
CA ALA A 37 24.76 -8.49 19.55
C ALA A 37 23.67 -8.36 18.48
N PHE A 38 22.48 -8.96 18.70
CA PHE A 38 21.36 -8.84 17.77
C PHE A 38 20.77 -7.42 17.75
N ASP A 39 20.69 -6.73 18.89
CA ASP A 39 20.19 -5.35 18.96
C ASP A 39 21.09 -4.38 18.15
N ASN A 40 22.39 -4.67 18.06
CA ASN A 40 23.33 -3.92 17.20
C ASN A 40 23.30 -4.33 15.73
N PHE A 41 22.80 -5.50 15.40
CA PHE A 41 22.68 -5.96 14.03
C PHE A 41 21.68 -5.13 13.25
N PHE A 42 22.05 -4.70 12.03
CA PHE A 42 21.19 -3.96 11.11
C PHE A 42 21.33 -4.53 9.70
N GLY A 43 20.30 -5.18 9.22
CA GLY A 43 20.35 -5.87 7.96
C GLY A 43 19.21 -6.86 7.76
N PHE A 44 19.45 -7.89 7.00
CA PHE A 44 18.46 -8.94 6.68
C PHE A 44 18.98 -10.29 7.13
N ALA A 45 18.15 -11.04 7.84
CA ALA A 45 18.48 -12.38 8.30
C ALA A 45 17.49 -13.41 7.75
N GLN A 46 18.02 -14.53 7.30
CA GLN A 46 17.25 -15.74 7.10
C GLN A 46 16.86 -16.30 8.47
N VAL A 47 15.59 -16.52 8.68
CA VAL A 47 15.09 -17.04 9.96
C VAL A 47 14.08 -18.15 9.74
N LYS A 48 14.05 -19.10 10.69
CA LYS A 48 12.86 -19.90 10.93
C LYS A 48 12.08 -19.21 12.03
N VAL A 49 10.81 -18.90 11.77
CA VAL A 49 9.94 -18.15 12.68
C VAL A 49 8.70 -18.98 13.04
N ARG A 50 8.27 -18.87 14.30
CA ARG A 50 7.04 -19.48 14.82
C ARG A 50 6.27 -18.45 15.65
N THR A 51 4.95 -18.41 15.49
CA THR A 51 4.06 -17.53 16.26
C THR A 51 3.84 -18.08 17.67
N LEU A 52 4.13 -17.29 18.68
CA LEU A 52 3.83 -17.58 20.09
C LEU A 52 2.49 -16.99 20.53
N ARG A 53 2.14 -15.80 20.00
CA ARG A 53 0.94 -15.06 20.35
C ARG A 53 0.02 -14.93 19.12
N PRO A 54 -0.85 -15.92 18.85
CA PRO A 54 -1.77 -15.89 17.72
C PRO A 54 -2.93 -14.90 17.89
N ASP A 55 -3.14 -14.39 19.11
CA ASP A 55 -4.09 -13.34 19.46
C ASP A 55 -3.68 -11.93 18.96
N ILE A 56 -2.41 -11.77 18.60
CA ILE A 56 -1.88 -10.52 18.04
C ILE A 56 -1.93 -10.58 16.50
N VAL A 57 -2.34 -9.48 15.87
CA VAL A 57 -2.30 -9.35 14.41
C VAL A 57 -0.90 -9.71 13.87
N PRO A 58 -0.78 -10.55 12.83
CA PRO A 58 0.53 -10.96 12.33
C PRO A 58 1.34 -9.80 11.77
N LEU A 59 2.58 -9.62 12.27
CA LEU A 59 3.54 -8.64 11.76
C LEU A 59 4.22 -9.12 10.47
N HIS A 60 4.62 -10.41 10.42
CA HIS A 60 5.43 -10.94 9.34
C HIS A 60 4.60 -11.45 8.18
N GLY A 61 4.97 -10.98 6.97
CA GLY A 61 4.40 -11.46 5.73
C GLY A 61 5.28 -12.53 5.07
N ILE A 62 4.65 -13.54 4.51
CA ILE A 62 5.30 -14.52 3.64
C ILE A 62 4.78 -14.40 2.22
N LYS A 63 5.66 -14.55 1.23
CA LYS A 63 5.27 -14.57 -0.17
C LYS A 63 5.01 -16.01 -0.60
N ALA A 64 3.77 -16.32 -0.96
CA ALA A 64 3.39 -17.61 -1.50
C ALA A 64 2.58 -17.41 -2.78
N HIS A 65 2.95 -18.16 -3.84
CA HIS A 65 2.30 -18.11 -5.15
C HIS A 65 2.12 -16.68 -5.71
N GLY A 66 3.16 -15.84 -5.55
CA GLY A 66 3.19 -14.46 -6.05
C GLY A 66 2.39 -13.44 -5.22
N LYS A 67 1.72 -13.87 -4.14
CA LYS A 67 0.96 -13.00 -3.23
C LYS A 67 1.63 -12.92 -1.86
N LEU A 68 1.50 -11.76 -1.21
CA LEU A 68 1.92 -11.56 0.17
C LEU A 68 0.77 -11.95 1.11
N HIS A 69 1.07 -12.82 2.07
CA HIS A 69 0.16 -13.30 3.11
C HIS A 69 0.75 -12.98 4.48
N PHE A 70 -0.13 -12.80 5.48
CA PHE A 70 0.24 -12.59 6.88
C PHE A 70 -0.39 -13.72 7.73
N PRO A 71 0.17 -14.92 7.69
CA PRO A 71 -0.39 -16.06 8.40
C PRO A 71 0.02 -16.07 9.87
N ILE A 72 -0.74 -16.81 10.68
CA ILE A 72 -0.25 -17.36 11.95
C ILE A 72 0.65 -18.54 11.59
N MET A 73 1.91 -18.48 12.02
CA MET A 73 2.92 -19.50 11.73
C MET A 73 2.94 -20.52 12.89
N GLU A 74 2.06 -21.50 12.81
CA GLU A 74 1.94 -22.56 13.85
C GLU A 74 3.19 -23.45 13.92
N THR A 75 3.86 -23.63 12.79
CA THR A 75 5.10 -24.41 12.67
C THR A 75 6.25 -23.50 12.23
N TRP A 76 7.48 -23.99 12.39
CA TRP A 76 8.67 -23.29 11.95
C TRP A 76 8.62 -23.00 10.45
N THR A 77 8.49 -21.73 10.11
CA THR A 77 8.40 -21.25 8.72
C THR A 77 9.66 -20.47 8.37
N GLN A 78 10.34 -20.88 7.29
CA GLN A 78 11.54 -20.17 6.83
C GLN A 78 11.17 -18.95 6.01
N THR A 79 11.81 -17.82 6.32
CA THR A 79 11.66 -16.56 5.58
C THR A 79 12.89 -15.67 5.80
N THR A 80 13.00 -14.58 5.02
CA THR A 80 14.02 -13.54 5.23
C THR A 80 13.34 -12.29 5.74
N LEU A 81 13.82 -11.76 6.86
CA LEU A 81 13.25 -10.60 7.53
C LEU A 81 14.28 -9.50 7.75
N PHE A 82 13.82 -8.27 7.78
CA PHE A 82 14.61 -7.13 8.21
C PHE A 82 14.83 -7.17 9.72
N SER A 83 16.03 -6.83 10.20
CA SER A 83 16.39 -6.91 11.63
C SER A 83 15.43 -6.17 12.54
N GLU A 84 14.95 -5.01 12.13
CA GLU A 84 14.04 -4.20 12.94
C GLU A 84 12.65 -4.83 13.07
N GLU A 85 12.17 -5.59 12.05
CA GLU A 85 10.95 -6.39 12.17
C GLU A 85 11.10 -7.54 13.17
N ILE A 86 12.28 -8.18 13.19
CA ILE A 86 12.58 -9.25 14.17
C ILE A 86 12.61 -8.67 15.58
N LYS A 87 13.29 -7.51 15.76
CA LYS A 87 13.35 -6.79 17.06
C LYS A 87 11.96 -6.46 17.57
N LEU A 88 11.09 -5.91 16.71
CA LEU A 88 9.71 -5.60 17.08
C LEU A 88 8.91 -6.85 17.44
N GLY A 89 9.07 -7.95 16.69
CA GLY A 89 8.42 -9.22 17.00
C GLY A 89 8.86 -9.83 18.33
N LEU A 90 10.14 -9.63 18.72
CA LEU A 90 10.68 -10.02 20.03
C LEU A 90 10.19 -9.09 21.14
N GLU A 91 10.11 -7.77 20.89
CA GLU A 91 9.59 -6.77 21.83
C GLU A 91 8.12 -7.06 22.20
N GLU A 92 7.30 -7.39 21.22
CA GLU A 92 5.88 -7.74 21.44
C GLU A 92 5.68 -9.16 21.97
N GLY A 93 6.75 -9.97 22.10
CA GLY A 93 6.67 -11.38 22.52
C GLY A 93 5.84 -12.25 21.55
N GLN A 94 5.68 -11.79 20.32
CA GLN A 94 4.77 -12.42 19.35
C GLN A 94 5.37 -13.66 18.69
N TYR A 95 6.68 -13.66 18.51
CA TYR A 95 7.37 -14.70 17.74
C TYR A 95 8.60 -15.24 18.45
N GLU A 96 8.94 -16.47 18.09
CA GLU A 96 10.21 -17.10 18.36
C GLU A 96 10.97 -17.29 17.04
N TYR A 97 12.30 -17.11 17.07
CA TYR A 97 13.14 -17.17 15.89
C TYR A 97 14.31 -18.13 16.08
N ILE A 98 14.67 -18.82 14.99
CA ILE A 98 15.99 -19.45 14.84
C ILE A 98 16.70 -18.68 13.72
N VAL A 99 17.83 -18.07 14.05
CA VAL A 99 18.55 -17.19 13.12
C VAL A 99 19.49 -18.03 12.26
N GLY A 100 19.45 -17.83 10.94
CA GLY A 100 20.35 -18.44 9.95
C GLY A 100 21.37 -17.44 9.40
N ASP A 101 21.71 -17.57 8.12
CA ASP A 101 22.58 -16.63 7.43
C ASP A 101 21.96 -15.23 7.37
N ALA A 102 22.83 -14.22 7.36
CA ALA A 102 22.39 -12.85 7.32
C ALA A 102 23.31 -11.97 6.49
N ILE A 103 22.85 -10.76 6.19
CA ILE A 103 23.60 -9.72 5.53
C ILE A 103 23.49 -8.47 6.38
N GLN A 104 24.62 -7.98 6.87
CA GLN A 104 24.71 -6.74 7.64
C GLN A 104 24.99 -5.56 6.72
N PHE A 105 24.44 -4.40 7.08
CA PHE A 105 24.66 -3.13 6.39
C PHE A 105 25.00 -2.03 7.39
N GLN A 106 25.63 -0.98 6.89
CA GLN A 106 25.67 0.29 7.58
C GLN A 106 24.24 0.90 7.62
N ARG A 107 23.97 1.74 8.61
CA ARG A 107 22.68 2.40 8.77
C ARG A 107 22.79 3.91 8.69
N GLY A 108 21.87 4.55 7.97
CA GLY A 108 21.80 6.00 7.87
C GLY A 108 20.57 6.51 7.17
N LYS A 109 20.29 7.79 7.34
CA LYS A 109 19.09 8.46 6.77
C LYS A 109 19.37 8.96 5.35
N ILE A 110 19.85 8.07 4.48
CA ILE A 110 20.32 8.39 3.13
C ILE A 110 19.28 9.04 2.21
N LEU A 111 17.98 8.84 2.47
CA LEU A 111 16.90 9.40 1.67
C LEU A 111 16.20 10.61 2.34
N LYS A 112 16.70 11.08 3.50
CA LYS A 112 16.02 12.12 4.28
C LYS A 112 15.86 13.41 3.51
N GLU A 113 16.93 13.93 2.93
CA GLU A 113 16.94 15.21 2.21
C GLU A 113 16.06 15.12 0.96
N PHE A 114 16.28 14.13 0.10
CA PHE A 114 15.49 13.91 -1.11
C PHE A 114 13.98 13.85 -0.81
N MET A 115 13.57 13.11 0.21
CA MET A 115 12.16 12.95 0.57
C MET A 115 11.58 14.24 1.17
N SER A 116 12.35 14.94 1.99
CA SER A 116 11.91 16.20 2.62
C SER A 116 11.75 17.31 1.61
N ASP A 117 12.73 17.47 0.71
CA ASP A 117 12.68 18.49 -0.36
C ASP A 117 11.56 18.21 -1.36
N GLY A 118 11.43 16.96 -1.80
CA GLY A 118 10.36 16.57 -2.69
C GLY A 118 8.97 16.81 -2.08
N PHE A 119 8.80 16.55 -0.79
CA PHE A 119 7.55 16.81 -0.08
C PHE A 119 7.26 18.31 0.03
N LYS A 120 8.27 19.14 0.33
CA LYS A 120 8.19 20.60 0.38
C LYS A 120 7.79 21.18 -0.98
N LYS A 121 8.49 20.80 -2.06
CA LYS A 121 8.19 21.24 -3.44
C LYS A 121 6.79 20.83 -3.88
N LYS A 122 6.32 19.63 -3.49
CA LYS A 122 4.94 19.20 -3.74
C LYS A 122 3.92 20.07 -3.00
N ALA A 123 4.21 20.48 -1.75
CA ALA A 123 3.33 21.34 -0.96
C ALA A 123 3.29 22.77 -1.55
N GLU A 124 4.42 23.32 -1.95
CA GLU A 124 4.54 24.62 -2.65
C GLU A 124 3.75 24.62 -3.94
N ALA A 125 3.92 23.61 -4.80
CA ALA A 125 3.15 23.51 -6.04
C ALA A 125 1.64 23.44 -5.80
N LYS A 126 1.21 22.78 -4.71
CA LYS A 126 -0.20 22.74 -4.29
C LYS A 126 -0.71 24.13 -3.86
N SER A 127 0.06 24.87 -3.07
CA SER A 127 -0.33 26.21 -2.59
C SER A 127 -0.45 27.21 -3.75
N GLN A 128 0.39 27.07 -4.77
CA GLN A 128 0.38 27.87 -6.00
C GLN A 128 -0.64 27.39 -7.05
N ASN A 129 -1.54 26.46 -6.72
CA ASN A 129 -2.52 25.87 -7.64
C ASN A 129 -1.91 25.16 -8.88
N GLN A 130 -0.64 24.77 -8.85
CA GLN A 130 0.07 24.06 -9.92
C GLN A 130 -0.17 22.55 -9.80
N ALA A 131 -1.38 22.08 -10.10
CA ALA A 131 -1.81 20.70 -9.88
C ALA A 131 -0.95 19.68 -10.64
N ALA A 132 -0.53 19.99 -11.88
CA ALA A 132 0.33 19.12 -12.68
C ALA A 132 1.72 18.94 -12.02
N LEU A 133 2.35 20.03 -11.59
CA LEU A 133 3.64 20.00 -10.92
C LEU A 133 3.57 19.26 -9.57
N ALA A 134 2.51 19.47 -8.79
CA ALA A 134 2.28 18.74 -7.56
C ALA A 134 2.14 17.21 -7.81
N GLN A 135 1.54 16.83 -8.93
CA GLN A 135 1.43 15.41 -9.34
C GLN A 135 2.79 14.84 -9.78
N VAL A 136 3.60 15.60 -10.49
CA VAL A 136 4.98 15.20 -10.87
C VAL A 136 5.81 14.96 -9.62
N TRP A 137 5.84 15.88 -8.66
CA TRP A 137 6.56 15.69 -7.40
C TRP A 137 6.06 14.47 -6.62
N LYS A 138 4.75 14.23 -6.61
CA LYS A 138 4.19 13.03 -5.99
C LYS A 138 4.71 11.74 -6.63
N ILE A 139 4.84 11.71 -7.95
CA ILE A 139 5.39 10.57 -8.69
C ILE A 139 6.86 10.38 -8.35
N ILE A 140 7.67 11.45 -8.39
CA ILE A 140 9.10 11.43 -8.07
C ILE A 140 9.34 10.85 -6.67
N ILE A 141 8.64 11.38 -5.65
CA ILE A 141 8.77 10.92 -4.26
C ILE A 141 8.39 9.43 -4.13
N ASN A 142 7.28 9.03 -4.74
CA ASN A 142 6.81 7.65 -4.64
C ASN A 142 7.67 6.66 -5.43
N SER A 143 8.31 7.11 -6.50
CA SER A 143 9.23 6.29 -7.32
C SER A 143 10.62 6.18 -6.70
N GLY A 144 11.02 7.14 -5.87
CA GLY A 144 12.39 7.24 -5.34
C GLY A 144 12.86 5.98 -4.62
N TYR A 145 12.04 5.40 -3.75
CA TYR A 145 12.42 4.13 -3.10
C TYR A 145 12.25 2.91 -4.00
N GLY A 146 11.27 2.95 -4.90
CA GLY A 146 11.00 1.88 -5.85
C GLY A 146 12.14 1.67 -6.83
N PHE A 147 12.86 2.74 -7.16
CA PHE A 147 14.06 2.69 -8.01
C PHE A 147 15.10 1.71 -7.46
N PHE A 148 15.36 1.71 -6.16
CA PHE A 148 16.29 0.79 -5.52
C PHE A 148 15.87 -0.69 -5.59
N GLY A 149 14.59 -0.95 -5.79
CA GLY A 149 14.03 -2.31 -5.89
C GLY A 149 13.80 -2.80 -7.32
N LEU A 150 14.25 -2.06 -8.31
CA LEU A 150 14.11 -2.46 -9.72
C LEU A 150 14.96 -3.70 -10.01
N ARG A 151 14.40 -4.63 -10.76
CA ARG A 151 15.13 -5.76 -11.30
C ARG A 151 15.77 -5.34 -12.62
N THR A 152 17.06 -5.51 -12.73
CA THR A 152 17.82 -5.20 -13.96
C THR A 152 17.35 -6.05 -15.14
N GLN A 153 16.95 -7.30 -14.86
CA GLN A 153 16.49 -8.27 -15.86
C GLN A 153 15.12 -7.97 -16.47
N ASP A 154 14.30 -7.12 -15.82
CA ASP A 154 12.91 -6.82 -16.23
C ASP A 154 12.81 -5.48 -16.99
N ARG A 155 13.93 -4.83 -17.32
CA ARG A 155 13.90 -3.58 -18.08
C ARG A 155 13.99 -3.83 -19.58
N ASP A 156 12.82 -4.01 -20.15
CA ASP A 156 12.67 -3.87 -21.59
C ASP A 156 12.55 -2.37 -21.93
N GLY A 157 13.48 -1.85 -22.69
CA GLY A 157 13.35 -0.57 -23.36
C GLY A 157 12.39 -0.71 -24.54
N ILE A 158 11.42 0.18 -24.66
CA ILE A 158 10.59 0.29 -25.87
C ILE A 158 11.06 1.52 -26.63
N GLU A 159 11.45 1.36 -27.87
CA GLU A 159 11.80 2.43 -28.78
C GLU A 159 10.87 2.40 -30.00
N ILE A 160 10.53 3.59 -30.49
CA ILE A 160 9.72 3.76 -31.69
C ILE A 160 10.60 4.45 -32.72
N HIS A 161 10.80 3.81 -33.85
CA HIS A 161 11.60 4.30 -34.97
C HIS A 161 10.70 4.48 -36.19
N GLU A 162 11.03 5.39 -37.07
CA GLU A 162 10.40 5.45 -38.39
C GLU A 162 10.76 4.17 -39.17
N LEU A 163 9.82 3.68 -39.98
CA LEU A 163 10.04 2.48 -40.76
C LEU A 163 11.21 2.71 -41.73
N GLY A 164 12.21 1.80 -41.66
CA GLY A 164 13.42 1.90 -42.50
C GLY A 164 14.53 2.79 -41.95
N SER A 165 14.36 3.41 -40.77
CA SER A 165 15.47 4.17 -40.15
C SER A 165 16.63 3.26 -39.71
N PRO A 166 17.88 3.75 -39.76
CA PRO A 166 19.02 3.00 -39.29
C PRO A 166 18.88 2.68 -37.81
N ARG A 167 19.22 1.45 -37.43
CA ARG A 167 19.15 0.95 -36.06
C ARG A 167 20.52 1.09 -35.41
N VAL A 168 20.58 1.80 -34.32
CA VAL A 168 21.77 1.88 -33.46
C VAL A 168 21.50 1.01 -32.24
N LEU A 169 22.23 -0.12 -32.14
CA LEU A 169 22.27 -0.96 -30.94
C LEU A 169 23.54 -0.62 -30.20
N LEU A 170 23.44 -0.43 -28.90
CA LEU A 170 24.61 -0.39 -28.02
C LEU A 170 25.12 -1.82 -27.79
N ASP A 171 26.41 -1.99 -27.52
CA ASP A 171 27.08 -3.29 -27.41
C ASP A 171 26.43 -4.25 -26.38
N ASP A 172 25.72 -3.70 -25.38
CA ASP A 172 25.05 -4.43 -24.32
C ASP A 172 23.52 -4.59 -24.50
N GLU A 173 22.97 -4.13 -25.64
CA GLU A 173 21.56 -4.18 -25.94
C GLU A 173 21.21 -5.40 -26.81
N GLN A 174 20.13 -6.10 -26.45
CA GLN A 174 19.55 -7.20 -27.23
C GLN A 174 18.11 -6.88 -27.64
N ILE A 175 17.77 -7.04 -28.90
CA ILE A 175 16.40 -6.96 -29.36
C ILE A 175 15.65 -8.21 -28.90
N ILE A 176 14.56 -8.01 -28.14
CA ILE A 176 13.68 -9.09 -27.66
C ILE A 176 12.57 -9.35 -28.68
N SER A 177 12.00 -8.29 -29.23
CA SER A 177 10.96 -8.36 -30.24
C SER A 177 10.92 -7.07 -31.06
N GLU A 178 10.46 -7.20 -32.26
CA GLU A 178 10.26 -6.13 -33.21
C GLU A 178 8.88 -6.28 -33.85
N ALA A 179 8.20 -5.16 -34.06
CA ALA A 179 6.91 -5.14 -34.73
C ALA A 179 6.83 -3.92 -35.66
N ASP A 180 6.67 -4.17 -36.96
CA ASP A 180 6.50 -3.14 -37.96
C ASP A 180 5.05 -2.72 -38.09
N PHE A 181 4.84 -1.45 -38.18
CA PHE A 181 3.58 -0.78 -38.46
C PHE A 181 3.74 0.05 -39.76
N LYS A 182 2.64 0.61 -40.24
CA LYS A 182 2.62 1.30 -41.53
C LYS A 182 3.74 2.34 -41.73
N ASN A 183 4.05 3.12 -40.67
CA ASN A 183 5.00 4.22 -40.76
C ASN A 183 6.11 4.16 -39.67
N TYR A 184 6.08 3.18 -38.77
CA TYR A 184 7.04 3.06 -37.69
C TYR A 184 7.24 1.61 -37.25
N THR A 185 8.39 1.38 -36.64
CA THR A 185 8.75 0.09 -36.03
C THR A 185 8.80 0.29 -34.50
N ILE A 186 8.16 -0.60 -33.74
CA ILE A 186 8.33 -0.69 -32.29
C ILE A 186 9.36 -1.77 -31.98
N ILE A 187 10.44 -1.39 -31.35
CA ILE A 187 11.51 -2.30 -30.94
C ILE A 187 11.47 -2.43 -29.43
N ARG A 188 11.44 -3.66 -28.94
CA ARG A 188 11.61 -4.01 -27.55
C ARG A 188 13.02 -4.53 -27.33
N LYS A 189 13.81 -3.79 -26.56
CA LYS A 189 15.22 -4.12 -26.27
C LYS A 189 15.35 -4.55 -24.82
N LYS A 190 16.24 -5.49 -24.55
CA LYS A 190 16.72 -5.79 -23.20
C LYS A 190 17.89 -4.85 -22.90
N LYS A 191 17.80 -4.07 -21.83
CA LYS A 191 18.87 -3.23 -21.34
C LYS A 191 19.55 -3.90 -20.14
N ASN A 192 20.82 -4.20 -20.24
CA ASN A 192 21.64 -4.60 -19.10
C ASN A 192 22.03 -3.33 -18.35
N LEU A 193 21.31 -3.01 -17.28
CA LEU A 193 21.69 -1.87 -16.44
C LEU A 193 22.71 -2.30 -15.40
N PRO A 194 23.72 -1.45 -15.10
CA PRO A 194 24.69 -1.74 -14.06
C PRO A 194 23.99 -2.07 -12.74
N ILE A 195 24.44 -3.12 -12.06
CA ILE A 195 23.87 -3.56 -10.76
C ILE A 195 24.22 -2.55 -9.64
N GLU A 196 25.23 -1.73 -9.86
CA GLU A 196 25.81 -0.82 -8.88
C GLU A 196 24.84 0.25 -8.36
N ASP A 197 23.85 0.65 -9.16
CA ASP A 197 22.87 1.68 -8.80
C ASP A 197 21.68 1.15 -8.00
N PHE A 198 21.58 -0.16 -7.75
CA PHE A 198 20.44 -0.77 -7.11
C PHE A 198 20.78 -1.34 -5.73
N ASN A 199 20.01 -0.95 -4.73
CA ASN A 199 20.09 -1.51 -3.39
C ASN A 199 18.72 -2.03 -2.95
N VAL A 200 18.44 -3.30 -3.25
CA VAL A 200 17.18 -3.97 -2.88
C VAL A 200 16.94 -3.92 -1.37
N GLY A 201 18.00 -3.85 -0.56
CA GLY A 201 17.91 -3.68 0.88
C GLY A 201 17.18 -2.39 1.26
N VAL A 202 17.44 -1.27 0.57
CA VAL A 202 16.71 0.00 0.80
C VAL A 202 15.22 -0.17 0.53
N ALA A 203 14.86 -0.71 -0.63
CA ALA A 203 13.45 -0.89 -1.00
C ALA A 203 12.72 -1.84 -0.03
N SER A 204 13.39 -2.90 0.41
CA SER A 204 12.87 -3.86 1.39
C SER A 204 12.69 -3.22 2.77
N ALA A 205 13.67 -2.45 3.25
CA ALA A 205 13.61 -1.74 4.52
C ALA A 205 12.47 -0.71 4.56
N VAL A 206 12.23 0.05 3.48
CA VAL A 206 11.12 1.00 3.39
C VAL A 206 9.77 0.31 3.61
N THR A 207 9.57 -0.83 2.95
CA THR A 207 8.31 -1.60 3.09
C THR A 207 8.19 -2.25 4.47
N ALA A 208 9.31 -2.67 5.06
CA ALA A 208 9.36 -3.20 6.43
C ALA A 208 8.98 -2.12 7.45
N TRP A 209 9.57 -0.93 7.37
CA TRP A 209 9.23 0.21 8.22
C TRP A 209 7.74 0.61 8.09
N ALA A 210 7.18 0.57 6.89
CA ALA A 210 5.76 0.85 6.67
C ALA A 210 4.87 -0.19 7.36
N ARG A 211 5.20 -1.49 7.24
CA ARG A 211 4.49 -2.57 7.94
C ARG A 211 4.56 -2.44 9.46
N MET A 212 5.75 -2.18 10.00
CA MET A 212 5.95 -2.00 11.44
C MET A 212 5.14 -0.83 11.98
N ARG A 213 5.10 0.30 11.25
CA ARG A 213 4.27 1.44 11.65
C ARG A 213 2.79 1.10 11.64
N LEU A 214 2.30 0.44 10.59
CA LEU A 214 0.90 -0.01 10.53
C LEU A 214 0.58 -1.01 11.66
N PHE A 215 1.46 -1.95 11.91
CA PHE A 215 1.34 -2.90 13.01
C PHE A 215 1.23 -2.19 14.37
N ARG A 216 2.14 -1.25 14.66
CA ARG A 216 2.10 -0.45 15.91
C ARG A 216 0.78 0.33 16.03
N LEU A 217 0.28 0.91 14.94
CA LEU A 217 -1.00 1.61 14.93
C LEU A 217 -2.17 0.67 15.26
N ILE A 218 -2.24 -0.50 14.63
CA ILE A 218 -3.25 -1.51 14.93
C ILE A 218 -3.17 -1.95 16.40
N ARG A 219 -1.96 -2.23 16.90
CA ARG A 219 -1.74 -2.59 18.30
C ARG A 219 -2.17 -1.50 19.28
N ALA A 220 -1.85 -0.25 18.97
CA ALA A 220 -2.25 0.88 19.79
C ALA A 220 -3.78 1.07 19.80
N ILE A 221 -4.45 0.94 18.64
CA ILE A 221 -5.92 0.96 18.54
C ILE A 221 -6.52 -0.13 19.43
N HIS A 222 -6.03 -1.37 19.37
CA HIS A 222 -6.51 -2.47 20.22
C HIS A 222 -6.28 -2.22 21.71
N LYS A 223 -5.11 -1.70 22.10
CA LYS A 223 -4.81 -1.35 23.51
C LYS A 223 -5.79 -0.30 24.06
N HIS A 224 -6.36 0.55 23.21
CA HIS A 224 -7.37 1.54 23.57
C HIS A 224 -8.83 1.06 23.35
N GLY A 225 -9.04 -0.25 23.21
CA GLY A 225 -10.37 -0.85 23.09
C GLY A 225 -11.02 -0.71 21.71
N GLY A 226 -10.27 -0.18 20.74
CA GLY A 226 -10.75 -0.07 19.35
C GLY A 226 -10.65 -1.37 18.57
N LYS A 227 -11.37 -1.42 17.45
CA LYS A 227 -11.35 -2.50 16.47
C LYS A 227 -10.98 -1.96 15.10
N VAL A 228 -10.19 -2.71 14.35
CA VAL A 228 -9.77 -2.36 12.99
C VAL A 228 -10.59 -3.17 11.99
N ALA A 229 -11.32 -2.48 11.13
CA ALA A 229 -12.16 -3.10 10.10
C ALA A 229 -11.45 -3.26 8.76
N TYR A 230 -10.52 -2.35 8.42
CA TYR A 230 -9.83 -2.37 7.13
C TYR A 230 -8.46 -1.69 7.21
N VAL A 231 -7.50 -2.23 6.46
CA VAL A 231 -6.17 -1.64 6.29
C VAL A 231 -5.74 -1.68 4.82
N ASP A 232 -5.05 -0.62 4.37
CA ASP A 232 -4.44 -0.60 3.03
C ASP A 232 -3.13 0.19 3.07
N THR A 233 -2.02 -0.52 2.99
CA THR A 233 -0.64 0.00 2.88
C THR A 233 -0.24 0.90 4.08
N ASP A 234 -0.82 2.08 4.21
CA ASP A 234 -0.50 3.13 5.19
C ASP A 234 -1.76 3.75 5.82
N SER A 235 -2.92 3.16 5.58
CA SER A 235 -4.20 3.62 6.13
C SER A 235 -4.92 2.55 6.93
N VAL A 236 -5.71 2.99 7.91
CA VAL A 236 -6.53 2.15 8.77
C VAL A 236 -7.95 2.70 8.86
N LYS A 237 -8.94 1.82 8.87
CA LYS A 237 -10.33 2.12 9.20
C LYS A 237 -10.65 1.42 10.52
N CYS A 238 -11.00 2.19 11.53
CA CYS A 238 -11.27 1.70 12.89
C CYS A 238 -12.47 2.42 13.49
N ASN A 239 -12.97 1.89 14.60
CA ASN A 239 -14.15 2.39 15.30
C ASN A 239 -13.81 3.32 16.47
N ILE A 240 -12.57 3.80 16.59
CA ILE A 240 -12.18 4.79 17.59
C ILE A 240 -11.62 6.05 16.93
N ASP A 241 -11.77 7.17 17.62
CA ASP A 241 -11.24 8.44 17.16
C ASP A 241 -9.76 8.58 17.55
N VAL A 242 -8.88 8.34 16.58
CA VAL A 242 -7.43 8.43 16.75
C VAL A 242 -6.99 9.87 17.08
N LEU A 243 -7.65 10.88 16.52
CA LEU A 243 -7.29 12.29 16.72
C LEU A 243 -7.63 12.79 18.11
N ASN A 244 -8.78 12.37 18.65
CA ASN A 244 -9.24 12.76 19.98
C ASN A 244 -8.81 11.77 21.08
N THR A 245 -8.02 10.75 20.73
CA THR A 245 -7.35 9.86 21.71
C THR A 245 -5.94 10.36 21.94
N PRO A 246 -5.61 11.03 23.09
CA PRO A 246 -4.34 11.75 23.27
C PRO A 246 -3.10 10.89 23.05
N ALA A 247 -3.12 9.63 23.53
CA ALA A 247 -1.99 8.71 23.37
C ALA A 247 -1.73 8.36 21.90
N LEU A 248 -2.79 8.08 21.13
CA LEU A 248 -2.68 7.77 19.69
C LEU A 248 -2.26 9.00 18.89
N ARG A 249 -2.81 10.16 19.23
CA ARG A 249 -2.43 11.44 18.61
C ARG A 249 -0.95 11.74 18.83
N LYS A 250 -0.45 11.61 20.04
CA LYS A 250 0.96 11.83 20.37
C LYS A 250 1.89 10.89 19.60
N GLU A 251 1.51 9.62 19.46
CA GLU A 251 2.36 8.61 18.83
C GLU A 251 2.36 8.70 17.29
N PHE A 252 1.22 9.03 16.67
CA PHE A 252 1.04 8.92 15.22
C PHE A 252 0.84 10.23 14.48
N MET A 253 0.60 11.35 15.19
CA MET A 253 0.46 12.69 14.64
C MET A 253 1.47 13.62 15.32
N TRP A 254 2.72 13.53 14.91
CA TRP A 254 3.87 14.14 15.60
C TRP A 254 3.74 15.65 15.82
N ASP A 255 3.14 16.38 14.87
CA ASP A 255 2.86 17.82 14.96
C ASP A 255 1.43 18.15 15.45
N GLY A 256 0.63 17.11 15.70
CA GLY A 256 -0.77 17.22 16.09
C GLY A 256 -1.72 17.69 14.99
N THR A 257 -1.24 18.14 13.82
CA THR A 257 -2.06 18.59 12.67
C THR A 257 -2.24 17.52 11.61
N GLY A 258 -1.32 16.56 11.55
CA GLY A 258 -1.25 15.54 10.48
C GLY A 258 -0.59 16.04 9.20
N ASP A 259 -0.05 17.25 9.17
CA ASP A 259 0.58 17.83 7.98
C ASP A 259 2.05 17.46 7.83
N GLU A 260 2.69 17.06 8.93
CA GLU A 260 4.08 16.59 8.91
C GLU A 260 4.22 15.29 8.09
N LEU A 261 5.34 15.19 7.38
CA LEU A 261 5.66 14.00 6.58
C LEU A 261 5.61 12.72 7.43
N GLY A 262 4.71 11.81 7.07
CA GLY A 262 4.47 10.53 7.72
C GLY A 262 3.46 10.58 8.87
N SER A 263 2.90 11.74 9.23
CA SER A 263 1.78 11.83 10.16
C SER A 263 0.49 11.26 9.55
N LEU A 264 -0.40 10.78 10.41
CA LEU A 264 -1.74 10.36 9.99
C LEU A 264 -2.62 11.56 9.68
N LYS A 265 -3.52 11.39 8.71
CA LYS A 265 -4.56 12.36 8.37
C LYS A 265 -5.93 11.72 8.50
N ASN A 266 -6.92 12.52 8.88
CA ASN A 266 -8.30 12.10 8.87
C ASN A 266 -8.89 12.22 7.45
N GLU A 267 -9.20 11.10 6.83
CA GLU A 267 -9.74 11.07 5.46
C GLU A 267 -11.15 11.66 5.39
N CYS A 268 -11.96 11.58 6.46
CA CYS A 268 -13.29 12.18 6.50
C CYS A 268 -13.20 13.73 6.48
N ASN A 269 -12.28 14.30 7.27
CA ASN A 269 -12.00 15.74 7.21
C ASN A 269 -11.58 16.16 5.80
N GLU A 270 -10.65 15.43 5.17
CA GLU A 270 -10.18 15.74 3.81
C GLU A 270 -11.30 15.69 2.76
N GLU A 271 -12.20 14.70 2.83
CA GLU A 271 -13.32 14.60 1.89
C GLU A 271 -14.34 15.73 2.11
N MET A 272 -14.61 16.10 3.35
CA MET A 272 -15.49 17.23 3.66
C MET A 272 -14.90 18.56 3.18
N GLU A 273 -13.61 18.82 3.42
CA GLU A 273 -12.92 20.01 2.88
C GLU A 273 -12.96 20.06 1.35
N LYS A 274 -12.78 18.91 0.67
CA LYS A 274 -12.92 18.83 -0.79
C LYS A 274 -14.33 19.19 -1.24
N ALA A 275 -15.36 18.76 -0.50
CA ALA A 275 -16.75 19.10 -0.80
C ALA A 275 -16.99 20.62 -0.66
N VAL A 276 -16.49 21.25 0.41
CA VAL A 276 -16.56 22.71 0.61
C VAL A 276 -15.83 23.47 -0.52
N LYS A 277 -14.58 23.09 -0.83
CA LYS A 277 -13.80 23.71 -1.91
C LYS A 277 -14.47 23.57 -3.27
N LYS A 278 -15.10 22.42 -3.56
CA LYS A 278 -15.84 22.20 -4.80
C LYS A 278 -17.09 23.07 -4.87
N ALA A 279 -17.85 23.17 -3.78
CA ALA A 279 -19.04 24.00 -3.71
C ALA A 279 -18.68 25.50 -3.88
N LYS A 280 -17.59 25.98 -3.26
CA LYS A 280 -17.07 27.34 -3.42
C LYS A 280 -16.72 27.65 -4.86
N LYS A 281 -15.94 26.80 -5.54
CA LYS A 281 -15.59 26.98 -6.95
C LYS A 281 -16.81 27.00 -7.89
N ALA A 282 -17.85 26.25 -7.57
CA ALA A 282 -19.09 26.27 -8.34
C ALA A 282 -19.86 27.58 -8.13
N ALA A 283 -19.93 28.05 -6.88
CA ALA A 283 -20.55 29.34 -6.53
C ALA A 283 -19.85 30.54 -7.20
N GLU A 284 -18.50 30.56 -7.18
CA GLU A 284 -17.69 31.58 -7.87
C GLU A 284 -17.96 31.64 -9.39
N LYS A 285 -18.30 30.50 -10.01
CA LYS A 285 -18.61 30.42 -11.45
C LYS A 285 -20.04 30.83 -11.80
N SER A 286 -21.00 30.52 -10.93
CA SER A 286 -22.44 30.77 -11.18
C SER A 286 -22.97 32.04 -10.56
N GLY A 287 -22.24 32.63 -9.60
CA GLY A 287 -22.74 33.71 -8.75
C GLY A 287 -23.72 33.27 -7.64
N ASP A 288 -24.11 31.99 -7.61
CA ASP A 288 -25.03 31.46 -6.62
C ASP A 288 -24.29 30.71 -5.48
N TYR A 289 -24.32 31.31 -4.30
CA TYR A 289 -23.67 30.80 -3.09
C TYR A 289 -24.56 29.91 -2.20
N THR A 290 -25.79 29.65 -2.58
CA THR A 290 -26.77 28.91 -1.79
C THR A 290 -26.25 27.54 -1.40
N ASN A 291 -25.78 26.74 -2.36
CA ASN A 291 -25.22 25.42 -2.09
C ASN A 291 -23.89 25.48 -1.31
N TYR A 292 -23.04 26.46 -1.57
CA TYR A 292 -21.80 26.66 -0.80
C TYR A 292 -22.09 26.93 0.67
N ASN A 293 -22.99 27.87 0.97
CA ASN A 293 -23.36 28.21 2.34
C ASN A 293 -23.93 27.01 3.09
N LYS A 294 -24.74 26.19 2.42
CA LYS A 294 -25.28 24.95 2.98
C LYS A 294 -24.18 23.94 3.34
N VAL A 295 -23.28 23.64 2.40
CA VAL A 295 -22.16 22.68 2.61
C VAL A 295 -21.19 23.21 3.67
N LYS A 296 -20.94 24.51 3.70
CA LYS A 296 -20.07 25.14 4.72
C LYS A 296 -20.71 25.05 6.10
N LYS A 297 -22.01 25.32 6.25
CA LYS A 297 -22.76 25.18 7.50
C LYS A 297 -22.71 23.74 8.03
N ASP A 298 -22.89 22.76 7.14
CA ASP A 298 -22.76 21.33 7.49
C ASP A 298 -21.32 21.04 7.99
N HIS A 299 -20.30 21.51 7.30
CA HIS A 299 -18.90 21.35 7.70
C HIS A 299 -18.63 21.94 9.09
N ASP A 300 -18.98 23.21 9.29
CA ASP A 300 -18.70 23.94 10.55
C ASP A 300 -19.43 23.30 11.74
N HIS A 301 -20.66 22.83 11.52
CA HIS A 301 -21.42 22.13 12.56
C HIS A 301 -20.73 20.81 12.96
N HIS A 302 -20.43 19.94 11.99
CA HIS A 302 -19.80 18.65 12.26
C HIS A 302 -18.42 18.83 12.90
N MET A 303 -17.61 19.79 12.43
CA MET A 303 -16.31 20.11 13.04
C MET A 303 -16.45 20.52 14.50
N LYS A 304 -17.49 21.26 14.86
CA LYS A 304 -17.77 21.65 16.24
C LYS A 304 -18.23 20.46 17.09
N VAL A 305 -19.20 19.69 16.62
CA VAL A 305 -19.79 18.55 17.34
C VAL A 305 -18.78 17.43 17.53
N GLU A 306 -18.01 17.10 16.50
CA GLU A 306 -17.03 16.03 16.49
C GLU A 306 -15.61 16.51 16.89
N LYS A 307 -15.50 17.68 17.54
CA LYS A 307 -14.25 18.24 18.10
C LYS A 307 -13.08 18.24 17.10
N GLY A 308 -13.35 18.57 15.85
CA GLY A 308 -12.34 18.65 14.80
C GLY A 308 -11.94 17.32 14.15
N SER A 309 -12.52 16.20 14.57
CA SER A 309 -12.26 14.86 14.01
C SER A 309 -13.52 14.22 13.48
N LEU A 310 -13.82 14.51 12.24
CA LEU A 310 -14.99 13.93 11.56
C LEU A 310 -14.83 12.41 11.40
N HIS A 311 -15.93 11.70 11.50
CA HIS A 311 -15.98 10.26 11.26
C HIS A 311 -17.03 9.91 10.21
N PHE A 312 -16.84 8.79 9.54
CA PHE A 312 -17.85 8.19 8.68
C PHE A 312 -18.85 7.42 9.55
N ASP A 313 -20.12 7.54 9.23
CA ASP A 313 -21.22 6.87 9.97
C ASP A 313 -21.31 5.39 9.59
N SER A 314 -20.93 5.06 8.36
CA SER A 314 -20.98 3.71 7.83
C SER A 314 -19.70 3.35 7.05
N LEU A 315 -19.31 2.07 7.16
CA LEU A 315 -18.23 1.46 6.38
C LEU A 315 -18.67 0.08 5.90
N ILE A 316 -18.65 -0.12 4.58
CA ILE A 316 -18.82 -1.43 3.97
C ILE A 316 -17.51 -1.82 3.30
N THR A 317 -16.95 -2.96 3.68
CA THR A 317 -15.70 -3.48 3.11
C THR A 317 -15.82 -4.96 2.78
N TYR A 318 -15.41 -5.34 1.57
CA TYR A 318 -15.46 -6.74 1.10
C TYR A 318 -14.07 -7.35 0.90
N GLN A 319 -13.15 -6.60 0.31
CA GLN A 319 -11.79 -7.06 0.01
C GLN A 319 -10.85 -5.87 -0.20
N ALA A 320 -9.56 -6.17 -0.39
CA ALA A 320 -8.56 -5.15 -0.63
C ALA A 320 -8.94 -4.21 -1.80
N LYS A 321 -8.99 -2.90 -1.51
CA LYS A 321 -9.38 -1.83 -2.43
C LYS A 321 -10.80 -1.98 -2.99
N PHE A 322 -11.70 -2.56 -2.20
CA PHE A 322 -13.12 -2.64 -2.50
C PHE A 322 -13.93 -2.35 -1.24
N TYR A 323 -14.15 -1.07 -0.97
CA TYR A 323 -14.88 -0.56 0.19
C TYR A 323 -15.57 0.77 -0.11
N SER A 324 -16.54 1.11 0.71
CA SER A 324 -17.21 2.40 0.73
C SER A 324 -17.44 2.89 2.15
N CYS A 325 -17.24 4.19 2.36
CA CYS A 325 -17.57 4.90 3.59
C CYS A 325 -18.61 5.96 3.27
N GLU A 326 -19.52 6.21 4.19
CA GLU A 326 -20.57 7.23 4.08
C GLU A 326 -20.64 8.08 5.34
N LYS A 327 -20.90 9.38 5.17
CA LYS A 327 -21.27 10.32 6.23
C LYS A 327 -22.55 11.04 5.85
N THR A 328 -23.52 11.05 6.73
CA THR A 328 -24.76 11.81 6.58
C THR A 328 -24.55 13.23 7.12
N LEU A 329 -24.84 14.22 6.30
CA LEU A 329 -24.77 15.64 6.65
C LEU A 329 -26.10 16.10 7.31
N LEU A 330 -26.08 17.23 8.02
CA LEU A 330 -27.29 17.83 8.59
C LEU A 330 -28.39 18.06 7.57
N SER A 331 -27.99 18.37 6.36
CA SER A 331 -28.89 18.58 5.24
C SER A 331 -29.58 17.29 4.73
N GLY A 332 -29.28 16.13 5.33
CA GLY A 332 -29.69 14.82 4.83
C GLY A 332 -28.89 14.35 3.60
N LYS A 333 -27.95 15.16 3.10
CA LYS A 333 -27.09 14.79 1.99
C LYS A 333 -26.02 13.81 2.47
N LYS A 334 -25.72 12.79 1.66
CA LYS A 334 -24.67 11.81 1.91
C LYS A 334 -23.33 12.23 1.28
N LEU A 335 -22.25 12.10 2.04
CA LEU A 335 -20.87 12.26 1.58
C LEU A 335 -20.26 10.87 1.47
N ASP A 336 -20.07 10.40 0.23
CA ASP A 336 -19.55 9.06 -0.05
C ASP A 336 -18.08 9.08 -0.42
N MET A 337 -17.32 8.13 0.12
CA MET A 337 -15.97 7.82 -0.28
C MET A 337 -15.86 6.34 -0.64
N SER A 338 -15.83 6.04 -1.93
CA SER A 338 -15.75 4.68 -2.42
C SER A 338 -14.41 4.39 -3.11
N LYS A 339 -13.86 3.22 -2.86
CA LYS A 339 -12.65 2.69 -3.51
C LYS A 339 -12.94 1.34 -4.13
N CYS A 340 -12.66 1.22 -5.42
CA CYS A 340 -12.84 -0.02 -6.15
C CYS A 340 -11.70 -0.23 -7.14
N LYS A 341 -10.90 -1.26 -6.92
CA LYS A 341 -9.77 -1.59 -7.81
C LYS A 341 -10.25 -1.89 -9.23
N GLY A 342 -9.71 -1.14 -10.19
CA GLY A 342 -10.05 -1.32 -11.61
C GLY A 342 -11.36 -0.64 -12.03
N HIS A 343 -11.90 0.23 -11.19
CA HIS A 343 -13.01 1.11 -11.49
C HIS A 343 -12.66 2.56 -11.14
N ASN A 344 -13.18 3.52 -11.89
CA ASN A 344 -13.09 4.91 -11.49
C ASN A 344 -14.13 5.15 -10.35
N GLY A 345 -13.66 5.12 -9.10
CA GLY A 345 -14.47 5.15 -7.88
C GLY A 345 -15.45 6.34 -7.74
N LYS A 346 -15.29 7.39 -8.57
CA LYS A 346 -16.19 8.55 -8.57
C LYS A 346 -17.64 8.25 -9.03
N LYS A 347 -17.92 7.03 -9.50
CA LYS A 347 -19.23 6.63 -10.02
C LYS A 347 -19.95 5.57 -9.19
N MET A 348 -19.29 5.02 -8.16
CA MET A 348 -19.93 4.09 -7.22
C MET A 348 -20.32 4.86 -5.97
N LYS A 349 -21.56 4.76 -5.59
CA LYS A 349 -22.10 5.29 -4.35
C LYS A 349 -22.05 4.23 -3.25
N HIS A 350 -22.27 4.61 -2.01
CA HIS A 350 -22.34 3.70 -0.87
C HIS A 350 -23.42 2.64 -1.08
N ASP A 351 -24.60 3.04 -1.55
CA ASP A 351 -25.71 2.15 -1.85
C ASP A 351 -25.38 1.05 -2.89
N ASP A 352 -24.43 1.31 -3.81
CA ASP A 352 -23.96 0.29 -4.76
C ASP A 352 -23.22 -0.87 -4.08
N PHE A 353 -22.78 -0.69 -2.83
CA PHE A 353 -22.12 -1.71 -2.02
C PHE A 353 -23.12 -2.46 -1.15
N GLU A 354 -24.23 -1.85 -0.78
CA GLU A 354 -25.33 -2.52 -0.10
C GLU A 354 -26.04 -3.44 -1.10
N ASP A 355 -26.24 -4.69 -0.72
CA ASP A 355 -26.96 -5.65 -1.56
C ASP A 355 -28.16 -6.19 -0.84
N GLU A 356 -29.30 -5.61 -1.12
CA GLU A 356 -30.60 -6.06 -0.59
C GLU A 356 -30.96 -7.47 -1.06
N THR A 357 -30.36 -7.95 -2.17
CA THR A 357 -30.66 -9.27 -2.75
C THR A 357 -29.76 -10.39 -2.22
N GLY A 358 -28.77 -10.09 -1.38
CA GLY A 358 -27.80 -11.06 -0.87
C GLY A 358 -26.84 -11.62 -1.94
N SER A 359 -26.71 -10.94 -3.08
CA SER A 359 -25.82 -11.34 -4.17
C SER A 359 -24.32 -11.22 -3.76
N SER A 360 -23.50 -12.17 -4.15
CA SER A 360 -22.06 -12.15 -3.87
C SER A 360 -21.25 -11.24 -4.82
N PHE A 361 -21.89 -10.51 -5.70
CA PHE A 361 -21.25 -9.64 -6.68
C PHE A 361 -22.05 -8.37 -6.97
N THR A 362 -21.36 -7.34 -7.43
CA THR A 362 -21.93 -6.08 -7.94
C THR A 362 -21.60 -5.92 -9.41
N LYS A 363 -22.58 -5.59 -10.23
CA LYS A 363 -22.41 -5.27 -11.66
C LYS A 363 -22.40 -3.77 -11.86
N VAL A 364 -21.37 -3.23 -12.49
CA VAL A 364 -21.24 -1.80 -12.74
C VAL A 364 -20.94 -1.55 -14.22
N LYS A 365 -21.68 -0.62 -14.82
CA LYS A 365 -21.42 -0.14 -16.18
C LYS A 365 -20.30 0.89 -16.13
N MET A 366 -19.20 0.65 -16.87
CA MET A 366 -18.06 1.55 -16.88
C MET A 366 -17.54 1.79 -18.29
N LYS A 367 -16.87 2.93 -18.49
CA LYS A 367 -16.07 3.18 -19.71
C LYS A 367 -14.65 2.71 -19.47
N GLN A 368 -14.13 1.90 -20.36
CA GLN A 368 -12.76 1.42 -20.29
C GLN A 368 -12.03 1.78 -21.59
N PHE A 369 -10.78 2.22 -21.46
CA PHE A 369 -9.88 2.31 -22.60
C PHE A 369 -9.57 0.89 -23.09
N LEU A 370 -9.80 0.63 -24.37
CA LEU A 370 -9.29 -0.57 -24.98
C LEU A 370 -7.77 -0.39 -25.12
N LYS A 371 -7.02 -1.27 -24.48
CA LYS A 371 -5.62 -1.45 -24.86
C LYS A 371 -5.62 -2.03 -26.28
N PRO A 372 -4.95 -1.39 -27.23
CA PRO A 372 -4.80 -2.00 -28.56
C PRO A 372 -4.13 -3.36 -28.35
N LYS A 373 -4.77 -4.42 -28.82
CA LYS A 373 -4.07 -5.68 -29.08
C LYS A 373 -3.16 -5.42 -30.28
N SER A 374 -1.96 -5.97 -30.27
CA SER A 374 -1.06 -5.92 -31.43
C SER A 374 -1.86 -6.28 -32.69
N GLY A 375 -1.89 -5.39 -33.68
CA GLY A 375 -2.67 -5.52 -34.89
C GLY A 375 -4.04 -4.82 -34.95
N MET A 376 -4.48 -4.14 -33.86
CA MET A 376 -5.77 -3.40 -33.81
C MET A 376 -5.59 -1.88 -33.72
N VAL A 377 -4.51 -1.34 -34.24
CA VAL A 377 -4.37 0.10 -34.41
C VAL A 377 -5.12 0.48 -35.69
N SER A 378 -6.01 1.47 -35.61
CA SER A 378 -6.68 1.98 -36.82
C SER A 378 -5.63 2.46 -37.82
N GLU A 379 -5.69 1.98 -39.06
CA GLU A 379 -4.77 2.42 -40.10
C GLU A 379 -4.89 3.92 -40.41
N SER A 380 -6.06 4.50 -40.13
CA SER A 380 -6.34 5.93 -40.35
C SER A 380 -5.91 6.84 -39.19
N ASP A 381 -5.82 6.31 -37.94
CA ASP A 381 -5.40 7.09 -36.77
C ASP A 381 -4.76 6.17 -35.73
N PRO A 382 -3.44 5.94 -35.84
CA PRO A 382 -2.70 5.06 -34.94
C PRO A 382 -2.64 5.58 -33.49
N TRP A 383 -3.01 6.83 -33.26
CA TRP A 383 -3.02 7.47 -31.93
C TRP A 383 -4.40 7.53 -31.30
N SER A 384 -5.44 7.06 -31.99
CA SER A 384 -6.79 7.09 -31.44
C SER A 384 -6.96 6.12 -30.29
N ILE A 385 -7.52 6.61 -29.17
CA ILE A 385 -7.87 5.83 -28.00
C ILE A 385 -9.37 5.57 -28.04
N THR A 386 -9.76 4.33 -28.28
CA THR A 386 -11.17 3.94 -28.29
C THR A 386 -11.68 3.71 -26.86
N LEU A 387 -12.77 4.41 -26.50
CA LEU A 387 -13.51 4.20 -25.25
C LEU A 387 -14.68 3.24 -25.49
N LYS A 388 -14.69 2.09 -24.84
CA LYS A 388 -15.80 1.14 -24.86
C LYS A 388 -16.56 1.13 -23.55
N SER A 389 -17.89 1.13 -23.60
CA SER A 389 -18.72 0.84 -22.44
C SER A 389 -18.73 -0.66 -22.18
N ILE A 390 -18.37 -1.10 -20.99
CA ILE A 390 -18.42 -2.48 -20.56
C ILE A 390 -19.20 -2.61 -19.25
N ASN A 391 -19.83 -3.76 -19.06
CA ASN A 391 -20.35 -4.15 -17.76
C ASN A 391 -19.27 -4.93 -17.05
N LYS A 392 -18.85 -4.47 -15.88
CA LYS A 392 -17.87 -5.16 -15.06
C LYS A 392 -18.52 -5.71 -13.80
N THR A 393 -18.26 -6.98 -13.52
CA THR A 393 -18.72 -7.66 -12.32
C THR A 393 -17.62 -7.61 -11.28
N PHE A 394 -17.95 -7.14 -10.09
CA PHE A 394 -17.07 -7.15 -8.93
C PHE A 394 -17.57 -8.19 -7.94
N ASN A 395 -16.74 -9.17 -7.63
CA ASN A 395 -17.04 -10.11 -6.57
C ASN A 395 -16.88 -9.42 -5.22
N ARG A 396 -17.93 -9.38 -4.43
CA ARG A 396 -17.93 -8.78 -3.09
C ARG A 396 -17.13 -9.63 -2.11
N LEU A 397 -17.32 -10.94 -2.17
CA LEU A 397 -16.65 -11.87 -1.27
C LEU A 397 -15.51 -12.60 -1.99
N ARG A 398 -14.39 -12.73 -1.30
CA ARG A 398 -13.27 -13.54 -1.78
C ARG A 398 -13.62 -15.01 -1.58
N LYS A 399 -13.40 -15.82 -2.62
CA LYS A 399 -13.70 -17.25 -2.60
C LYS A 399 -12.41 -18.06 -2.43
N TYR A 400 -12.40 -18.95 -1.46
CA TYR A 400 -11.35 -19.92 -1.21
C TYR A 400 -11.77 -21.31 -1.71
N LYS A 401 -10.81 -22.18 -1.97
CA LYS A 401 -11.04 -23.59 -2.32
C LYS A 401 -10.76 -24.45 -1.11
N PHE A 402 -11.59 -25.46 -0.89
CA PHE A 402 -11.34 -26.43 0.16
C PHE A 402 -10.29 -27.44 -0.31
N ASP A 403 -9.16 -27.50 0.37
CA ASP A 403 -8.13 -28.51 0.14
C ASP A 403 -8.47 -29.76 0.95
N ARG A 404 -8.81 -30.84 0.25
CA ARG A 404 -9.19 -32.12 0.85
C ARG A 404 -8.03 -32.82 1.59
N LYS A 405 -6.77 -32.53 1.21
CA LYS A 405 -5.59 -33.14 1.85
C LYS A 405 -5.31 -32.50 3.21
N THR A 406 -5.33 -31.17 3.26
CA THR A 406 -5.06 -30.43 4.50
C THR A 406 -6.31 -30.15 5.33
N LYS A 407 -7.50 -30.48 4.81
CA LYS A 407 -8.82 -30.17 5.41
C LYS A 407 -8.99 -28.69 5.77
N ARG A 408 -8.38 -27.79 5.00
CA ARG A 408 -8.41 -26.34 5.20
C ARG A 408 -8.90 -25.60 3.95
N TRP A 409 -9.48 -24.44 4.17
CA TRP A 409 -9.79 -23.50 3.09
C TRP A 409 -8.53 -22.75 2.67
N VAL A 410 -8.17 -22.82 1.38
CA VAL A 410 -6.92 -22.27 0.85
C VAL A 410 -7.15 -21.38 -0.37
N ASP A 411 -6.34 -20.34 -0.51
CA ASP A 411 -6.17 -19.58 -1.75
C ASP A 411 -4.74 -19.81 -2.24
N ASN A 412 -4.60 -20.46 -3.38
CA ASN A 412 -3.31 -20.86 -3.92
C ASN A 412 -2.39 -21.59 -2.92
N GLY A 413 -2.94 -22.55 -2.16
CA GLY A 413 -2.19 -23.37 -1.21
C GLY A 413 -1.93 -22.74 0.17
N VAL A 414 -2.34 -21.47 0.38
CA VAL A 414 -2.20 -20.81 1.69
C VAL A 414 -3.52 -20.86 2.44
N ALA A 415 -3.50 -21.38 3.67
CA ALA A 415 -4.68 -21.47 4.52
C ALA A 415 -5.20 -20.08 4.90
N TYR A 416 -6.52 -19.93 4.92
CA TYR A 416 -7.15 -18.70 5.38
C TYR A 416 -7.25 -18.71 6.91
N THR A 417 -6.73 -17.65 7.54
CA THR A 417 -6.64 -17.54 9.01
C THR A 417 -7.30 -16.29 9.59
N LYS A 418 -7.87 -15.41 8.73
CA LYS A 418 -8.33 -14.06 9.12
C LYS A 418 -9.86 -13.90 9.09
N GLY A 419 -10.61 -14.95 9.34
CA GLY A 419 -12.08 -14.88 9.34
C GLY A 419 -12.74 -16.23 9.21
N ARG A 420 -14.03 -16.22 8.91
CA ARG A 420 -14.84 -17.42 8.70
C ARG A 420 -15.01 -17.68 7.21
N VAL A 421 -14.95 -18.94 6.82
CA VAL A 421 -15.25 -19.38 5.46
C VAL A 421 -16.52 -20.22 5.50
N ASP A 422 -17.51 -19.85 4.68
CA ASP A 422 -18.76 -20.62 4.58
C ASP A 422 -18.58 -21.94 3.81
N SER A 423 -19.59 -22.80 3.80
CA SER A 423 -19.56 -24.09 3.09
C SER A 423 -19.34 -23.98 1.58
N ARG A 424 -19.60 -22.79 1.00
CA ARG A 424 -19.40 -22.51 -0.43
C ARG A 424 -18.00 -21.91 -0.72
N GLY A 425 -17.19 -21.65 0.31
CA GLY A 425 -15.84 -21.09 0.20
C GLY A 425 -15.79 -19.56 0.22
N TYR A 426 -16.88 -18.86 0.50
CA TYR A 426 -16.86 -17.41 0.66
C TYR A 426 -16.36 -17.02 2.03
N VAL A 427 -15.57 -15.97 2.04
CA VAL A 427 -14.88 -15.48 3.24
C VAL A 427 -15.64 -14.33 3.84
N THR A 428 -15.93 -14.42 5.12
CA THR A 428 -16.33 -13.28 5.96
C THR A 428 -15.13 -12.95 6.85
N PRO A 429 -14.41 -11.82 6.59
CA PRO A 429 -13.27 -11.43 7.42
C PRO A 429 -13.74 -11.11 8.85
N ASN A 430 -12.91 -11.44 9.83
CA ASN A 430 -13.11 -10.92 11.17
C ASN A 430 -12.71 -9.43 11.19
N ILE A 431 -13.41 -8.63 11.97
CA ILE A 431 -12.95 -7.30 12.37
C ILE A 431 -11.76 -7.55 13.32
N ILE A 432 -10.61 -7.02 12.94
CA ILE A 432 -9.37 -7.17 13.71
C ILE A 432 -9.33 -6.12 14.82
#